data_cbed1f7c579141bff5539e37f62b8d1d
#
_entry.id   cbed1f7c579141bff5539e37f62b8d1d
#
_cell.length_a   1.000
_cell.length_b   1.000
_cell.length_c   1.000
_cell.angle_alpha   90.00
_cell.angle_beta   90.00
_cell.angle_gamma   90.00
#
_symmetry.space_group_name_H-M   'P 1'
#
loop_
_entity.id
_entity.type
_entity.pdbx_description
1 polymer ?
#
loop_
_entity_poly.entity_id
_entity_poly.type
_entity_poly.pdbx_seq_one_letter_code
_entity_poly.pdbx_strand_id
1 'polypeptide(L)'
;LFLDELPEFSRESLEVLRQPLEDGQITVSRAAGSATYPSHFQLVAAMNPCKCGYLGHPTRECTCTPSAVDAYRRRISGPLLDRIDLHVEALPVEYDDLASEQGGESSADVRARVIAARALQRERYQALPGVRCNAQLPSSALRRYCRMTPAAEKILRGAFERLGYSARAYDRILRVARTVADLDGSELLDAAHLSEALQYRSLDRKFGMR
;
A
#
# COMPACT_ATOMS: atom_id res chain seq x y z
N LEU A 1 -2.40 -9.03 -10.42
CA LEU A 1 -1.71 -10.17 -9.80
C LEU A 1 -2.20 -10.30 -8.36
N PHE A 2 -2.75 -11.47 -8.01
CA PHE A 2 -3.09 -11.81 -6.63
C PHE A 2 -2.14 -12.91 -6.15
N LEU A 3 -1.53 -12.72 -4.97
CA LEU A 3 -0.65 -13.67 -4.32
C LEU A 3 -1.21 -13.97 -2.92
N ASP A 4 -1.79 -15.14 -2.76
CA ASP A 4 -2.18 -15.64 -1.45
C ASP A 4 -0.99 -16.30 -0.75
N GLU A 5 -1.01 -16.31 0.59
CA GLU A 5 0.07 -16.87 1.40
C GLU A 5 1.47 -16.34 1.00
N LEU A 6 1.58 -15.02 0.83
CA LEU A 6 2.78 -14.34 0.30
C LEU A 6 4.11 -14.86 0.88
N PRO A 7 4.27 -15.15 2.19
CA PRO A 7 5.51 -15.68 2.74
C PRO A 7 5.86 -17.11 2.31
N GLU A 8 4.94 -17.85 1.67
CA GLU A 8 5.23 -19.23 1.22
C GLU A 8 5.90 -19.27 -0.16
N PHE A 9 5.91 -18.14 -0.89
CA PHE A 9 6.70 -18.01 -2.11
C PHE A 9 8.20 -17.98 -1.82
N SER A 10 9.01 -18.48 -2.75
CA SER A 10 10.47 -18.38 -2.63
C SER A 10 10.91 -16.91 -2.60
N ARG A 11 11.98 -16.63 -1.87
CA ARG A 11 12.54 -15.27 -1.79
C ARG A 11 12.90 -14.73 -3.18
N GLU A 12 13.45 -15.57 -4.04
CA GLU A 12 13.82 -15.21 -5.41
C GLU A 12 12.60 -14.78 -6.23
N SER A 13 11.50 -15.54 -6.15
CA SER A 13 10.23 -15.22 -6.82
C SER A 13 9.66 -13.87 -6.35
N LEU A 14 9.76 -13.56 -5.06
CA LEU A 14 9.29 -12.30 -4.52
C LEU A 14 10.18 -11.12 -4.93
N GLU A 15 11.51 -11.31 -4.95
CA GLU A 15 12.45 -10.25 -5.33
C GLU A 15 12.32 -9.83 -6.81
N VAL A 16 11.93 -10.75 -7.70
CA VAL A 16 11.67 -10.44 -9.13
C VAL A 16 10.53 -9.43 -9.30
N LEU A 17 9.56 -9.37 -8.36
CA LEU A 17 8.44 -8.41 -8.43
C LEU A 17 8.87 -6.96 -8.21
N ARG A 18 10.06 -6.71 -7.63
CA ARG A 18 10.49 -5.36 -7.27
C ARG A 18 10.65 -4.44 -8.47
N GLN A 19 11.24 -4.93 -9.55
CA GLN A 19 11.45 -4.12 -10.75
C GLN A 19 10.12 -3.75 -11.43
N PRO A 20 9.23 -4.69 -11.77
CA PRO A 20 7.97 -4.33 -12.41
C PRO A 20 7.05 -3.46 -11.54
N LEU A 21 7.09 -3.59 -10.21
CA LEU A 21 6.32 -2.72 -9.30
C LEU A 21 6.85 -1.29 -9.27
N GLU A 22 8.15 -1.08 -9.51
CA GLU A 22 8.76 0.26 -9.49
C GLU A 22 8.77 0.90 -10.88
N ASP A 23 9.22 0.16 -11.88
CA ASP A 23 9.49 0.67 -13.23
C ASP A 23 8.31 0.50 -14.20
N GLY A 24 7.33 -0.36 -13.86
CA GLY A 24 6.22 -0.71 -14.76
C GLY A 24 6.66 -1.45 -16.02
N GLN A 25 7.87 -2.03 -16.01
CA GLN A 25 8.44 -2.78 -17.11
C GLN A 25 9.39 -3.88 -16.61
N ILE A 26 9.58 -4.88 -17.42
CA ILE A 26 10.57 -5.96 -17.20
C ILE A 26 11.49 -6.07 -18.40
N THR A 27 12.77 -6.29 -18.15
CA THR A 27 13.76 -6.55 -19.19
C THR A 27 14.25 -7.99 -19.11
N VAL A 28 14.08 -8.73 -20.19
CA VAL A 28 14.57 -10.11 -20.32
C VAL A 28 15.81 -10.11 -21.21
N SER A 29 16.95 -10.46 -20.63
CA SER A 29 18.22 -10.57 -21.33
C SER A 29 18.56 -12.03 -21.61
N ARG A 30 18.89 -12.36 -22.84
CA ARG A 30 19.35 -13.67 -23.31
C ARG A 30 20.59 -13.53 -24.18
N ALA A 31 21.28 -14.61 -24.48
CA ALA A 31 22.45 -14.59 -25.35
C ALA A 31 22.16 -13.96 -26.73
N ALA A 32 20.94 -14.09 -27.22
CA ALA A 32 20.51 -13.54 -28.53
C ALA A 32 20.09 -12.05 -28.48
N GLY A 33 20.07 -11.42 -27.31
CA GLY A 33 19.66 -10.02 -27.17
C GLY A 33 18.83 -9.74 -25.91
N SER A 34 18.43 -8.48 -25.75
CA SER A 34 17.63 -7.99 -24.63
C SER A 34 16.32 -7.41 -25.13
N ALA A 35 15.20 -7.76 -24.48
CA ALA A 35 13.87 -7.23 -24.80
C ALA A 35 13.20 -6.69 -23.56
N THR A 36 12.60 -5.50 -23.66
CA THR A 36 11.86 -4.86 -22.58
C THR A 36 10.36 -4.90 -22.86
N TYR A 37 9.59 -5.35 -21.88
CA TYR A 37 8.14 -5.50 -21.96
C TYR A 37 7.45 -4.60 -20.94
N PRO A 38 6.32 -3.95 -21.27
CA PRO A 38 5.50 -3.25 -20.28
C PRO A 38 4.93 -4.25 -19.27
N SER A 39 4.93 -3.85 -17.98
CA SER A 39 4.48 -4.68 -16.87
C SER A 39 3.75 -3.83 -15.84
N HIS A 40 2.66 -3.19 -16.27
CA HIS A 40 1.78 -2.43 -15.38
C HIS A 40 0.69 -3.35 -14.83
N PHE A 41 0.76 -3.66 -13.53
CA PHE A 41 -0.25 -4.46 -12.85
C PHE A 41 -0.51 -3.93 -11.44
N GLN A 42 -1.67 -4.24 -10.89
CA GLN A 42 -1.95 -4.07 -9.47
C GLN A 42 -1.57 -5.36 -8.74
N LEU A 43 -0.71 -5.23 -7.72
CA LEU A 43 -0.41 -6.32 -6.81
C LEU A 43 -1.42 -6.30 -5.65
N VAL A 44 -2.07 -7.44 -5.42
CA VAL A 44 -2.83 -7.72 -4.21
C VAL A 44 -2.22 -8.97 -3.58
N ALA A 45 -1.87 -8.91 -2.31
CA ALA A 45 -1.27 -10.03 -1.62
C ALA A 45 -1.95 -10.25 -0.27
N ALA A 46 -2.06 -11.49 0.16
CA ALA A 46 -2.57 -11.86 1.46
C ALA A 46 -1.53 -12.68 2.22
N MET A 47 -1.51 -12.52 3.55
CA MET A 47 -0.66 -13.31 4.44
C MET A 47 -1.26 -13.40 5.84
N ASN A 48 -0.95 -14.48 6.52
CA ASN A 48 -1.25 -14.62 7.94
C ASN A 48 -0.26 -13.81 8.82
N PRO A 49 -0.62 -13.45 10.04
CA PRO A 49 0.27 -12.71 10.95
C PRO A 49 1.47 -13.54 11.45
N CYS A 50 1.35 -14.87 11.40
CA CYS A 50 2.38 -15.86 11.73
C CYS A 50 2.04 -17.21 11.09
N LYS A 51 2.92 -18.21 11.19
CA LYS A 51 2.75 -19.53 10.59
C LYS A 51 1.50 -20.28 11.09
N CYS A 52 1.09 -20.12 12.37
CA CYS A 52 -0.15 -20.75 12.88
C CYS A 52 -1.41 -19.91 12.64
N GLY A 53 -1.28 -18.64 12.20
CA GLY A 53 -2.40 -17.74 11.91
C GLY A 53 -2.97 -16.97 13.11
N TYR A 54 -2.60 -17.32 14.36
CA TYR A 54 -3.28 -16.81 15.55
C TYR A 54 -2.54 -15.70 16.31
N LEU A 55 -1.47 -15.14 15.78
CA LEU A 55 -0.79 -14.03 16.44
C LEU A 55 -1.68 -12.78 16.49
N GLY A 56 -2.04 -12.36 17.72
CA GLY A 56 -2.96 -11.24 17.94
C GLY A 56 -4.44 -11.59 17.84
N HIS A 57 -4.78 -12.88 17.74
CA HIS A 57 -6.18 -13.31 17.73
C HIS A 57 -6.82 -13.11 19.14
N PRO A 58 -8.05 -12.58 19.24
CA PRO A 58 -8.66 -12.23 20.53
C PRO A 58 -8.97 -13.43 21.41
N THR A 59 -9.32 -14.60 20.83
CA THR A 59 -9.79 -15.78 21.57
C THR A 59 -8.92 -17.03 21.38
N ARG A 60 -7.95 -17.02 20.47
CA ARG A 60 -7.06 -18.17 20.21
C ARG A 60 -5.62 -17.79 20.46
N GLU A 61 -4.93 -18.63 21.23
CA GLU A 61 -3.53 -18.39 21.56
C GLU A 61 -2.59 -18.80 20.42
N CYS A 62 -1.61 -17.95 20.14
CA CYS A 62 -0.58 -18.23 19.16
C CYS A 62 0.44 -19.22 19.73
N THR A 63 0.69 -20.31 19.03
CA THR A 63 1.65 -21.35 19.42
C THR A 63 3.06 -21.13 18.86
N CYS A 64 3.27 -20.10 18.06
CA CYS A 64 4.57 -19.79 17.47
C CYS A 64 5.51 -19.12 18.48
N THR A 65 6.77 -19.56 18.52
CA THR A 65 7.81 -18.83 19.25
C THR A 65 8.09 -17.48 18.60
N PRO A 66 8.56 -16.46 19.34
CA PRO A 66 8.92 -15.16 18.76
C PRO A 66 9.90 -15.29 17.58
N SER A 67 10.88 -16.16 17.68
CA SER A 67 11.84 -16.43 16.59
C SER A 67 11.19 -17.03 15.35
N ALA A 68 10.18 -17.89 15.51
CA ALA A 68 9.44 -18.46 14.39
C ALA A 68 8.57 -17.40 13.69
N VAL A 69 7.97 -16.47 14.45
CA VAL A 69 7.22 -15.33 13.90
C VAL A 69 8.15 -14.43 13.10
N ASP A 70 9.31 -14.09 13.65
CA ASP A 70 10.31 -13.26 12.96
C ASP A 70 10.83 -13.93 11.69
N ALA A 71 11.15 -15.23 11.75
CA ALA A 71 11.62 -15.99 10.59
C ALA A 71 10.55 -16.02 9.48
N TYR A 72 9.27 -16.18 9.84
CA TYR A 72 8.16 -16.15 8.89
C TYR A 72 8.02 -14.79 8.23
N ARG A 73 8.05 -13.70 8.99
CA ARG A 73 7.93 -12.33 8.49
C ARG A 73 9.11 -11.92 7.61
N ARG A 74 10.34 -12.31 7.97
CA ARG A 74 11.56 -12.00 7.21
C ARG A 74 11.64 -12.67 5.83
N ARG A 75 10.71 -13.57 5.49
CA ARG A 75 10.60 -14.08 4.12
C ARG A 75 10.23 -12.99 3.13
N ILE A 76 9.47 -11.97 3.58
CA ILE A 76 9.17 -10.79 2.78
C ILE A 76 10.25 -9.74 3.09
N SER A 77 10.96 -9.31 2.05
CA SER A 77 12.02 -8.31 2.23
C SER A 77 11.44 -6.91 2.49
N GLY A 78 12.14 -6.11 3.30
CA GLY A 78 11.78 -4.70 3.51
C GLY A 78 11.65 -3.93 2.19
N PRO A 79 12.60 -4.06 1.23
CA PRO A 79 12.47 -3.42 -0.07
C PRO A 79 11.24 -3.81 -0.90
N LEU A 80 10.70 -5.02 -0.73
CA LEU A 80 9.44 -5.41 -1.37
C LEU A 80 8.25 -4.76 -0.67
N LEU A 81 8.20 -4.81 0.67
CA LEU A 81 7.16 -4.13 1.47
C LEU A 81 7.13 -2.62 1.21
N ASP A 82 8.28 -1.99 1.07
CA ASP A 82 8.40 -0.58 0.71
C ASP A 82 7.69 -0.24 -0.63
N ARG A 83 7.49 -1.24 -1.49
CA ARG A 83 6.83 -1.07 -2.80
C ARG A 83 5.32 -1.33 -2.79
N ILE A 84 4.80 -1.85 -1.69
CA ILE A 84 3.37 -2.02 -1.47
C ILE A 84 2.83 -0.73 -0.84
N ASP A 85 1.81 -0.13 -1.46
CA ASP A 85 1.30 1.18 -1.05
C ASP A 85 0.43 1.10 0.21
N LEU A 86 -0.38 0.04 0.34
CA LEU A 86 -1.35 -0.12 1.40
C LEU A 86 -1.12 -1.44 2.15
N HIS A 87 -0.99 -1.35 3.48
CA HIS A 87 -0.97 -2.49 4.37
C HIS A 87 -2.25 -2.47 5.22
N VAL A 88 -3.09 -3.48 5.06
CA VAL A 88 -4.38 -3.58 5.75
C VAL A 88 -4.39 -4.83 6.63
N GLU A 89 -4.82 -4.66 7.87
CA GLU A 89 -5.05 -5.78 8.78
C GLU A 89 -6.54 -6.12 8.78
N ALA A 90 -6.87 -7.34 8.35
CA ALA A 90 -8.20 -7.89 8.49
C ALA A 90 -8.35 -8.48 9.90
N LEU A 91 -9.30 -7.95 10.65
CA LEU A 91 -9.63 -8.47 11.98
C LEU A 91 -10.54 -9.70 11.83
N PRO A 92 -10.51 -10.63 12.82
CA PRO A 92 -11.50 -11.70 12.91
C PRO A 92 -12.91 -11.13 12.93
N VAL A 93 -13.81 -11.78 12.22
CA VAL A 93 -15.23 -11.40 12.16
C VAL A 93 -15.97 -12.11 13.30
N GLU A 94 -16.76 -11.37 14.06
CA GLU A 94 -17.59 -11.92 15.12
C GLU A 94 -18.80 -12.67 14.53
N TYR A 95 -19.32 -13.65 15.27
CA TYR A 95 -20.46 -14.47 14.80
C TYR A 95 -21.69 -13.63 14.49
N ASP A 96 -21.96 -12.61 15.29
CA ASP A 96 -23.13 -11.74 15.12
C ASP A 96 -23.04 -10.91 13.83
N ASP A 97 -21.84 -10.50 13.43
CA ASP A 97 -21.60 -9.81 12.16
C ASP A 97 -21.83 -10.74 10.97
N LEU A 98 -21.42 -12.03 11.09
CA LEU A 98 -21.66 -13.04 10.05
C LEU A 98 -23.14 -13.42 9.92
N ALA A 99 -23.86 -13.44 11.04
CA ALA A 99 -25.30 -13.77 11.09
C ALA A 99 -26.19 -12.58 10.74
N SER A 100 -25.64 -11.37 10.66
CA SER A 100 -26.39 -10.16 10.35
C SER A 100 -26.91 -10.17 8.92
N GLU A 101 -28.18 -9.91 8.72
CA GLU A 101 -28.79 -9.67 7.41
C GLU A 101 -28.45 -8.28 6.84
N GLN A 102 -27.82 -7.41 7.63
CA GLN A 102 -27.36 -6.11 7.16
C GLN A 102 -26.13 -6.30 6.29
N GLY A 103 -26.32 -6.21 4.99
CA GLY A 103 -25.22 -6.19 4.02
C GLY A 103 -24.31 -4.98 4.24
N GLY A 104 -23.04 -5.13 3.92
CA GLY A 104 -22.12 -4.01 3.82
C GLY A 104 -22.47 -3.06 2.68
N GLU A 105 -21.68 -2.01 2.49
CA GLU A 105 -21.86 -1.05 1.39
C GLU A 105 -21.86 -1.77 0.03
N SER A 106 -22.75 -1.38 -0.87
CA SER A 106 -22.87 -2.01 -2.18
C SER A 106 -21.65 -1.72 -3.09
N SER A 107 -21.29 -2.66 -3.95
CA SER A 107 -20.27 -2.42 -4.97
C SER A 107 -20.61 -1.26 -5.93
N ALA A 108 -21.90 -0.95 -6.09
CA ALA A 108 -22.35 0.17 -6.91
C ALA A 108 -21.99 1.51 -6.26
N ASP A 109 -22.19 1.66 -4.95
CA ASP A 109 -21.88 2.87 -4.20
C ASP A 109 -20.37 3.09 -4.14
N VAL A 110 -19.59 2.03 -3.86
CA VAL A 110 -18.13 2.08 -3.91
C VAL A 110 -17.63 2.49 -5.28
N ARG A 111 -18.21 1.92 -6.35
CA ARG A 111 -17.85 2.26 -7.74
C ARG A 111 -18.14 3.72 -8.05
N ALA A 112 -19.26 4.27 -7.60
CA ALA A 112 -19.63 5.67 -7.83
C ALA A 112 -18.57 6.62 -7.22
N ARG A 113 -18.15 6.40 -5.99
CA ARG A 113 -17.08 7.18 -5.33
C ARG A 113 -15.75 7.07 -6.06
N VAL A 114 -15.36 5.86 -6.47
CA VAL A 114 -14.11 5.63 -7.20
C VAL A 114 -14.15 6.35 -8.57
N ILE A 115 -15.28 6.32 -9.29
CA ILE A 115 -15.42 7.02 -10.57
C ILE A 115 -15.28 8.54 -10.38
N ALA A 116 -15.89 9.11 -9.34
CA ALA A 116 -15.77 10.53 -9.03
C ALA A 116 -14.32 10.94 -8.74
N ALA A 117 -13.62 10.22 -7.83
CA ALA A 117 -12.22 10.47 -7.53
C ALA A 117 -11.32 10.32 -8.79
N ARG A 118 -11.58 9.31 -9.63
CA ARG A 118 -10.85 9.11 -10.89
C ARG A 118 -11.11 10.21 -11.93
N ALA A 119 -12.28 10.83 -11.92
CA ALA A 119 -12.57 11.99 -12.76
C ALA A 119 -11.73 13.20 -12.35
N LEU A 120 -11.64 13.50 -11.04
CA LEU A 120 -10.78 14.55 -10.50
C LEU A 120 -9.30 14.33 -10.86
N GLN A 121 -8.82 13.10 -10.77
CA GLN A 121 -7.43 12.77 -11.12
C GLN A 121 -7.17 12.98 -12.63
N ARG A 122 -8.07 12.55 -13.48
CA ARG A 122 -7.95 12.74 -14.94
C ARG A 122 -7.90 14.23 -15.32
N GLU A 123 -8.76 15.04 -14.73
CA GLU A 123 -8.77 16.47 -14.94
C GLU A 123 -7.47 17.11 -14.45
N ARG A 124 -7.04 16.79 -13.23
CA ARG A 124 -5.81 17.31 -12.61
C ARG A 124 -4.56 17.03 -13.42
N TYR A 125 -4.48 15.86 -14.06
CA TYR A 125 -3.27 15.38 -14.74
C TYR A 125 -3.31 15.50 -16.27
N GLN A 126 -4.29 16.22 -16.83
CA GLN A 126 -4.41 16.42 -18.30
C GLN A 126 -3.11 16.92 -18.95
N ALA A 127 -2.36 17.79 -18.25
CA ALA A 127 -1.11 18.36 -18.72
C ALA A 127 0.13 17.48 -18.43
N LEU A 128 -0.03 16.28 -17.82
CA LEU A 128 1.06 15.37 -17.49
C LEU A 128 1.00 14.10 -18.36
N PRO A 129 1.84 14.02 -19.41
CA PRO A 129 1.86 12.82 -20.27
C PRO A 129 2.15 11.54 -19.46
N GLY A 130 1.36 10.50 -19.68
CA GLY A 130 1.54 9.19 -19.03
C GLY A 130 0.97 9.08 -17.60
N VAL A 131 0.52 10.18 -16.97
CA VAL A 131 -0.08 10.17 -15.62
C VAL A 131 -1.61 10.17 -15.73
N ARG A 132 -2.24 9.11 -15.22
CA ARG A 132 -3.71 8.95 -15.22
C ARG A 132 -4.32 8.86 -13.83
N CYS A 133 -3.49 8.67 -12.80
CA CYS A 133 -3.90 8.54 -11.41
C CYS A 133 -2.75 8.91 -10.46
N ASN A 134 -3.11 9.11 -9.18
CA ASN A 134 -2.15 9.49 -8.14
C ASN A 134 -0.99 8.49 -8.00
N ALA A 135 -1.23 7.19 -8.17
CA ALA A 135 -0.19 6.17 -8.09
C ALA A 135 0.93 6.34 -9.13
N GLN A 136 0.63 6.96 -10.27
CA GLN A 136 1.59 7.20 -11.36
C GLN A 136 2.29 8.56 -11.26
N LEU A 137 1.97 9.36 -10.23
CA LEU A 137 2.54 10.69 -10.07
C LEU A 137 4.05 10.59 -9.78
N PRO A 138 4.93 11.21 -10.60
CA PRO A 138 6.37 11.16 -10.35
C PRO A 138 6.74 11.99 -9.11
N SER A 139 7.81 11.61 -8.43
CA SER A 139 8.29 12.29 -7.22
C SER A 139 8.51 13.79 -7.41
N SER A 140 8.99 14.20 -8.59
CA SER A 140 9.18 15.60 -8.94
C SER A 140 7.90 16.45 -8.97
N ALA A 141 6.75 15.81 -9.16
CA ALA A 141 5.45 16.47 -9.24
C ALA A 141 4.68 16.49 -7.91
N LEU A 142 5.10 15.68 -6.91
CA LEU A 142 4.37 15.54 -5.64
C LEU A 142 4.18 16.88 -4.93
N ARG A 143 5.20 17.75 -4.87
CA ARG A 143 5.07 19.07 -4.23
C ARG A 143 3.97 19.93 -4.86
N ARG A 144 3.78 19.83 -6.17
CA ARG A 144 2.78 20.61 -6.91
C ARG A 144 1.37 20.11 -6.66
N TYR A 145 1.17 18.77 -6.65
CA TYR A 145 -0.16 18.16 -6.64
C TYR A 145 -0.61 17.66 -5.26
N CYS A 146 0.31 17.52 -4.31
CA CYS A 146 0.03 17.11 -2.94
C CYS A 146 0.28 18.30 -1.97
N ARG A 147 -0.36 19.45 -2.26
CA ARG A 147 -0.28 20.62 -1.37
C ARG A 147 -0.97 20.30 -0.05
N MET A 148 -0.36 20.70 1.05
CA MET A 148 -0.80 20.35 2.41
C MET A 148 -1.17 21.60 3.22
N THR A 149 -2.05 21.40 4.19
CA THR A 149 -2.24 22.38 5.27
C THR A 149 -1.05 22.34 6.24
N PRO A 150 -0.78 23.40 7.02
CA PRO A 150 0.26 23.37 8.06
C PRO A 150 0.07 22.26 9.10
N ALA A 151 -1.18 21.89 9.41
CA ALA A 151 -1.51 20.78 10.31
C ALA A 151 -1.09 19.43 9.73
N ALA A 152 -1.37 19.18 8.45
CA ALA A 152 -0.96 17.98 7.74
C ALA A 152 0.57 17.87 7.67
N GLU A 153 1.27 18.98 7.37
CA GLU A 153 2.73 18.99 7.33
C GLU A 153 3.36 18.65 8.69
N LYS A 154 2.78 19.14 9.79
CA LYS A 154 3.22 18.81 11.15
C LYS A 154 3.08 17.32 11.46
N ILE A 155 1.95 16.69 11.05
CA ILE A 155 1.72 15.26 11.23
C ILE A 155 2.75 14.43 10.44
N LEU A 156 2.94 14.77 9.15
CA LEU A 156 3.88 14.06 8.30
C LEU A 156 5.30 14.15 8.83
N ARG A 157 5.75 15.36 9.22
CA ARG A 157 7.08 15.59 9.82
C ARG A 157 7.25 14.77 11.10
N GLY A 158 6.30 14.83 12.02
CA GLY A 158 6.37 14.08 13.27
C GLY A 158 6.35 12.55 13.06
N ALA A 159 5.69 12.06 12.01
CA ALA A 159 5.75 10.65 11.64
C ALA A 159 7.14 10.26 11.12
N PHE A 160 7.74 11.09 10.26
CA PHE A 160 9.10 10.89 9.75
C PHE A 160 10.15 10.83 10.85
N GLU A 161 10.14 11.82 11.75
CA GLU A 161 11.08 11.91 12.87
C GLU A 161 10.98 10.71 13.83
N ARG A 162 9.76 10.21 14.07
CA ARG A 162 9.54 9.09 15.02
C ARG A 162 9.71 7.71 14.41
N LEU A 163 9.39 7.54 13.14
CA LEU A 163 9.27 6.23 12.51
C LEU A 163 10.40 5.94 11.50
N GLY A 164 11.23 6.94 11.18
CA GLY A 164 12.39 6.75 10.31
C GLY A 164 12.04 6.31 8.88
N TYR A 165 10.95 6.81 8.33
CA TYR A 165 10.52 6.47 6.98
C TYR A 165 11.54 6.82 5.90
N SER A 166 11.63 5.98 4.86
CA SER A 166 12.45 6.24 3.68
C SER A 166 11.83 7.33 2.78
N ALA A 167 12.64 7.88 1.87
CA ALA A 167 12.13 8.80 0.85
C ALA A 167 11.06 8.15 -0.04
N ARG A 168 11.16 6.83 -0.30
CA ARG A 168 10.14 6.07 -1.02
C ARG A 168 8.82 6.01 -0.24
N ALA A 169 8.89 5.76 1.06
CA ALA A 169 7.71 5.77 1.92
C ALA A 169 7.02 7.14 1.93
N TYR A 170 7.81 8.24 1.93
CA TYR A 170 7.28 9.59 1.80
C TYR A 170 6.42 9.78 0.56
N ASP A 171 6.96 9.43 -0.60
CA ASP A 171 6.27 9.57 -1.88
C ASP A 171 4.96 8.75 -1.90
N ARG A 172 4.98 7.53 -1.35
CA ARG A 172 3.81 6.66 -1.27
C ARG A 172 2.75 7.20 -0.34
N ILE A 173 3.14 7.64 0.85
CA ILE A 173 2.22 8.28 1.80
C ILE A 173 1.52 9.47 1.15
N LEU A 174 2.23 10.31 0.40
CA LEU A 174 1.63 11.46 -0.30
C LEU A 174 0.66 11.03 -1.41
N ARG A 175 0.98 10.00 -2.19
CA ARG A 175 0.06 9.49 -3.23
C ARG A 175 -1.21 8.90 -2.62
N VAL A 176 -1.08 8.17 -1.52
CA VAL A 176 -2.23 7.62 -0.78
C VAL A 176 -3.05 8.76 -0.16
N ALA A 177 -2.43 9.70 0.57
CA ALA A 177 -3.11 10.85 1.15
C ALA A 177 -3.84 11.70 0.09
N ARG A 178 -3.24 11.88 -1.12
CA ARG A 178 -3.91 12.56 -2.23
C ARG A 178 -5.14 11.77 -2.71
N THR A 179 -5.09 10.45 -2.67
CA THR A 179 -6.23 9.61 -3.05
C THR A 179 -7.34 9.68 -2.02
N VAL A 180 -7.02 9.67 -0.73
CA VAL A 180 -7.98 9.87 0.36
C VAL A 180 -8.66 11.24 0.22
N ALA A 181 -7.87 12.30 -0.01
CA ALA A 181 -8.42 13.64 -0.21
C ALA A 181 -9.26 13.78 -1.49
N ASP A 182 -8.97 13.02 -2.56
CA ASP A 182 -9.81 12.99 -3.76
C ASP A 182 -11.15 12.28 -3.50
N LEU A 183 -11.16 11.25 -2.67
CA LEU A 183 -12.39 10.57 -2.23
C LEU A 183 -13.25 11.46 -1.35
N ASP A 184 -12.64 12.37 -0.58
CA ASP A 184 -13.28 13.37 0.27
C ASP A 184 -13.64 14.68 -0.49
N GLY A 185 -13.24 14.79 -1.76
CA GLY A 185 -13.45 15.98 -2.57
C GLY A 185 -12.60 17.20 -2.17
N SER A 186 -11.55 17.02 -1.38
CA SER A 186 -10.69 18.08 -0.86
C SER A 186 -9.57 18.46 -1.83
N GLU A 187 -9.32 19.77 -2.01
CA GLU A 187 -8.22 20.27 -2.84
C GLU A 187 -6.86 20.11 -2.14
N LEU A 188 -6.80 20.41 -0.84
CA LEU A 188 -5.59 20.31 -0.03
C LEU A 188 -5.59 19.02 0.81
N LEU A 189 -4.41 18.51 1.06
CA LEU A 189 -4.24 17.46 2.06
C LEU A 189 -4.33 18.06 3.45
N ASP A 190 -5.21 17.55 4.29
CA ASP A 190 -5.31 17.94 5.69
C ASP A 190 -4.78 16.86 6.64
N ALA A 191 -4.94 17.11 7.95
CA ALA A 191 -4.48 16.23 9.00
C ALA A 191 -5.15 14.84 8.97
N ALA A 192 -6.45 14.77 8.61
CA ALA A 192 -7.19 13.51 8.54
C ALA A 192 -6.66 12.63 7.41
N HIS A 193 -6.49 13.21 6.21
CA HIS A 193 -5.97 12.50 5.04
C HIS A 193 -4.57 11.91 5.29
N LEU A 194 -3.68 12.67 5.94
CA LEU A 194 -2.34 12.19 6.28
C LEU A 194 -2.38 11.12 7.37
N SER A 195 -3.24 11.28 8.38
CA SER A 195 -3.38 10.30 9.45
C SER A 195 -3.88 8.96 8.91
N GLU A 196 -4.87 8.98 8.02
CA GLU A 196 -5.37 7.77 7.36
C GLU A 196 -4.29 7.12 6.48
N ALA A 197 -3.60 7.89 5.63
CA ALA A 197 -2.53 7.37 4.79
C ALA A 197 -1.39 6.72 5.61
N LEU A 198 -1.06 7.25 6.77
CA LEU A 198 -0.06 6.71 7.68
C LEU A 198 -0.51 5.39 8.34
N GLN A 199 -1.81 5.19 8.57
CA GLN A 199 -2.34 3.93 9.11
C GLN A 199 -2.09 2.76 8.15
N TYR A 200 -2.16 2.99 6.84
CA TYR A 200 -1.86 1.99 5.82
C TYR A 200 -0.37 1.61 5.73
N ARG A 201 0.48 2.16 6.60
CA ARG A 201 1.91 1.80 6.72
C ARG A 201 2.21 1.07 8.04
N SER A 202 1.22 0.45 8.65
CA SER A 202 1.33 -0.23 9.95
C SER A 202 2.36 -1.35 9.99
N LEU A 203 2.54 -2.09 8.88
CA LEU A 203 3.49 -3.20 8.80
C LEU A 203 4.95 -2.74 8.79
N ASP A 204 5.28 -1.53 8.35
CA ASP A 204 6.64 -0.99 8.39
C ASP A 204 7.20 -1.04 9.83
N ARG A 205 6.35 -0.78 10.80
CA ARG A 205 6.69 -0.85 12.24
C ARG A 205 6.80 -2.30 12.74
N LYS A 206 5.86 -3.16 12.34
CA LYS A 206 5.77 -4.55 12.82
C LYS A 206 6.88 -5.45 12.27
N PHE A 207 7.40 -5.12 11.09
CA PHE A 207 8.48 -5.87 10.44
C PHE A 207 9.87 -5.31 10.77
N GLY A 208 9.98 -4.31 11.65
CA GLY A 208 11.26 -3.77 12.10
C GLY A 208 12.10 -3.18 10.97
N MET A 209 11.46 -2.59 9.98
CA MET A 209 12.13 -1.85 8.91
C MET A 209 12.69 -0.55 9.51
N ARG A 210 13.93 -0.63 10.03
CA ARG A 210 14.77 0.49 10.46
C ARG A 210 15.86 0.72 9.44
#